data_475d2d882dbcd68985c23a2514968203
#
_entry.id   475d2d882dbcd68985c23a2514968203
#
_cell.length_a   1.000
_cell.length_b   1.000
_cell.length_c   1.000
_cell.angle_alpha   90.00
_cell.angle_beta   90.00
_cell.angle_gamma   90.00
#
_symmetry.space_group_name_H-M   'P 1'
#
loop_
_entity.id
_entity.type
_entity.pdbx_description
1 polymer ?
#
loop_
_entity_poly.entity_id
_entity_poly.type
_entity_poly.pdbx_seq_one_letter_code
_entity_poly.pdbx_strand_id
1 'polypeptide(L)'
;MAAIPADAARLENRVAVFSGLDKITGRITSFDAYVNETVQFGTLQVTPRVCYSRSPDEAPKTDSFVEVDEITLEREIRRIFTGWMFADSPGLNAVEHPVYDVWLKDCRDDSSVPPPQG
;
A
#
# COMPACT_ATOMS: atom_id res chain seq x y z
N MET A 1 3.00 32.35 -17.95
CA MET A 1 3.58 31.48 -16.98
C MET A 1 2.56 30.42 -16.56
N ALA A 2 3.04 29.26 -16.32
CA ALA A 2 2.16 28.15 -16.03
C ALA A 2 1.75 28.16 -14.57
N ALA A 3 0.48 27.90 -14.32
CA ALA A 3 0.02 27.67 -12.97
C ALA A 3 0.65 26.37 -12.45
N ILE A 4 0.88 26.33 -11.16
CA ILE A 4 1.34 25.12 -10.52
C ILE A 4 0.13 24.18 -10.37
N PRO A 5 0.12 23.03 -11.00
CA PRO A 5 -1.02 22.14 -10.84
C PRO A 5 -1.11 21.63 -9.40
N ALA A 6 -2.32 21.27 -9.00
CA ALA A 6 -2.54 20.77 -7.65
C ALA A 6 -1.67 19.54 -7.36
N ASP A 7 -1.44 18.69 -8.38
CA ASP A 7 -0.63 17.50 -8.21
C ASP A 7 0.87 17.80 -8.16
N ALA A 8 1.29 19.04 -8.43
CA ALA A 8 2.69 19.38 -8.24
C ALA A 8 3.09 19.30 -6.77
N ALA A 9 2.13 19.36 -5.85
CA ALA A 9 2.39 19.15 -4.43
C ALA A 9 2.54 17.68 -4.06
N ARG A 10 2.14 16.78 -4.93
CA ARG A 10 2.29 15.35 -4.68
C ARG A 10 3.70 14.91 -5.02
N LEU A 11 4.28 14.13 -4.12
CA LEU A 11 5.59 13.54 -4.32
C LEU A 11 5.40 12.06 -4.63
N GLU A 12 5.90 11.65 -5.78
CA GLU A 12 5.80 10.27 -6.21
C GLU A 12 6.92 9.47 -5.55
N ASN A 13 6.57 8.40 -4.88
CA ASN A 13 7.51 7.58 -4.14
C ASN A 13 7.59 6.19 -4.75
N ARG A 14 8.72 5.52 -4.56
CA ARG A 14 8.95 4.19 -5.10
C ARG A 14 8.49 3.08 -4.18
N VAL A 15 8.22 3.39 -2.91
CA VAL A 15 7.95 2.37 -1.89
C VAL A 15 6.68 2.73 -1.15
N ALA A 16 5.78 1.77 -1.03
CA ALA A 16 4.62 1.87 -0.16
C ALA A 16 4.86 1.03 1.08
N VAL A 17 4.55 1.58 2.25
CA VAL A 17 4.68 0.88 3.52
C VAL A 17 3.30 0.52 4.00
N PHE A 18 3.10 -0.75 4.27
CA PHE A 18 1.81 -1.28 4.72
C PHE A 18 1.91 -1.84 6.11
N SER A 19 0.76 -1.89 6.78
CA SER A 19 0.59 -2.68 7.98
C SER A 19 -0.40 -3.79 7.68
N GLY A 20 -0.10 -4.98 8.16
CA GLY A 20 -0.98 -6.13 8.02
C GLY A 20 -1.28 -6.71 9.37
N LEU A 21 -2.55 -7.03 9.62
CA LEU A 21 -3.00 -7.66 10.86
C LEU A 21 -3.45 -9.07 10.56
N ASP A 22 -2.89 -10.03 11.28
CA ASP A 22 -3.38 -11.40 11.31
C ASP A 22 -4.38 -11.49 12.45
N LYS A 23 -5.66 -11.65 12.13
CA LYS A 23 -6.72 -11.60 13.12
C LYS A 23 -6.76 -12.84 14.00
N ILE A 24 -6.16 -13.94 13.55
CA ILE A 24 -6.12 -15.18 14.33
C ILE A 24 -5.10 -15.05 15.45
N THR A 25 -3.92 -14.53 15.16
CA THR A 25 -2.84 -14.38 16.15
C THR A 25 -2.84 -13.03 16.83
N GLY A 26 -3.52 -12.04 16.25
CA GLY A 26 -3.47 -10.65 16.72
C GLY A 26 -2.18 -9.94 16.38
N ARG A 27 -1.33 -10.50 15.53
CA ARG A 27 -0.03 -9.94 15.22
C ARG A 27 -0.15 -8.90 14.11
N ILE A 28 0.50 -7.75 14.32
CA ILE A 28 0.61 -6.70 13.32
C ILE A 28 2.04 -6.68 12.80
N THR A 29 2.20 -6.68 11.49
CA THR A 29 3.49 -6.67 10.83
C THR A 29 3.51 -5.52 9.82
N SER A 30 4.59 -4.74 9.81
CA SER A 30 4.81 -3.73 8.78
C SER A 30 5.65 -4.35 7.67
N PHE A 31 5.32 -4.03 6.42
CA PHE A 31 6.11 -4.50 5.29
C PHE A 31 6.15 -3.43 4.22
N ASP A 32 7.25 -3.42 3.46
CA ASP A 32 7.47 -2.50 2.37
C ASP A 32 7.24 -3.21 1.05
N ALA A 33 6.63 -2.51 0.10
CA ALA A 33 6.48 -3.00 -1.26
C ALA A 33 6.88 -1.88 -2.22
N TYR A 34 7.77 -2.19 -3.15
CA TYR A 34 8.08 -1.27 -4.22
C TYR A 34 6.89 -1.15 -5.17
N VAL A 35 6.73 0.01 -5.77
CA VAL A 35 5.65 0.24 -6.73
C VAL A 35 5.77 -0.79 -7.85
N ASN A 36 4.66 -1.44 -8.17
CA ASN A 36 4.54 -2.52 -9.15
C ASN A 36 5.18 -3.84 -8.72
N GLU A 37 5.65 -3.92 -7.48
CA GLU A 37 6.12 -5.18 -6.90
C GLU A 37 4.99 -5.80 -6.09
N THR A 38 4.85 -7.12 -6.16
CA THR A 38 3.87 -7.85 -5.38
C THR A 38 4.55 -8.45 -4.17
N VAL A 39 4.02 -8.15 -2.98
CA VAL A 39 4.52 -8.69 -1.72
C VAL A 39 3.42 -9.54 -1.10
N GLN A 40 3.79 -10.73 -0.66
CA GLN A 40 2.84 -11.64 -0.05
C GLN A 40 2.74 -11.40 1.44
N PHE A 41 1.50 -11.28 1.93
CA PHE A 41 1.20 -11.22 3.35
C PHE A 41 0.15 -12.28 3.64
N GLY A 42 0.55 -13.36 4.31
CA GLY A 42 -0.34 -14.49 4.50
C GLY A 42 -0.74 -15.08 3.17
N THR A 43 -2.03 -15.17 2.90
CA THR A 43 -2.54 -15.63 1.61
C THR A 43 -2.86 -14.48 0.66
N LEU A 44 -2.51 -13.25 1.04
CA LEU A 44 -2.78 -12.07 0.22
C LEU A 44 -1.53 -11.66 -0.54
N GLN A 45 -1.74 -11.18 -1.76
CA GLN A 45 -0.68 -10.61 -2.60
C GLN A 45 -1.00 -9.15 -2.80
N VAL A 46 -0.13 -8.27 -2.30
CA VAL A 46 -0.35 -6.83 -2.26
C VAL A 46 0.56 -6.17 -3.28
N THR A 47 -0.02 -5.40 -4.19
CA THR A 47 0.73 -4.71 -5.24
C THR A 47 0.34 -3.23 -5.25
N PRO A 48 1.21 -2.33 -4.79
CA PRO A 48 0.97 -0.90 -4.96
C PRO A 48 1.29 -0.49 -6.39
N ARG A 49 0.46 0.35 -6.98
CA ARG A 49 0.69 0.83 -8.34
C ARG A 49 1.30 2.20 -8.37
N VAL A 50 0.96 3.03 -7.39
CA VAL A 50 1.59 4.34 -7.15
C VAL A 50 1.55 4.59 -5.66
N CYS A 51 2.41 5.49 -5.16
CA CYS A 51 2.41 5.89 -3.76
C CYS A 51 2.82 7.36 -3.69
N TYR A 52 1.90 8.19 -3.22
CA TYR A 52 2.09 9.63 -3.18
C TYR A 52 2.11 10.16 -1.76
N SER A 53 2.99 11.10 -1.51
CA SER A 53 3.00 11.88 -0.28
C SER A 53 2.93 13.36 -0.64
N ARG A 54 2.94 14.22 0.38
CA ARG A 54 2.94 15.67 0.18
C ARG A 54 4.25 16.23 0.71
N SER A 55 4.58 17.46 0.29
CA SER A 55 5.78 18.12 0.79
C SER A 55 5.64 18.37 2.30
N PRO A 56 6.78 18.47 3.03
CA PRO A 56 6.72 18.61 4.48
C PRO A 56 6.03 19.86 5.00
N ASP A 57 5.90 20.90 4.18
CA ASP A 57 5.25 22.13 4.59
C ASP A 57 3.74 22.10 4.35
N GLU A 58 3.19 20.97 3.96
CA GLU A 58 1.77 20.78 3.77
C GLU A 58 1.23 19.78 4.78
N ALA A 59 -0.10 19.79 4.95
CA ALA A 59 -0.75 18.79 5.78
C ALA A 59 -0.42 17.40 5.24
N PRO A 60 -0.02 16.45 6.08
CA PRO A 60 0.34 15.13 5.59
C PRO A 60 -0.86 14.46 4.93
N LYS A 61 -0.66 14.02 3.70
CA LYS A 61 -1.64 13.21 2.98
C LYS A 61 -0.87 12.20 2.15
N THR A 62 -1.01 10.97 2.52
CA THR A 62 -0.29 9.88 1.88
C THR A 62 -1.32 8.90 1.33
N ASP A 63 -1.24 8.63 0.04
CA ASP A 63 -2.18 7.73 -0.59
C ASP A 63 -1.47 6.85 -1.61
N SER A 64 -2.07 5.69 -1.86
CA SER A 64 -1.52 4.70 -2.78
C SER A 64 -2.66 3.98 -3.47
N PHE A 65 -2.54 3.78 -4.77
CA PHE A 65 -3.46 2.91 -5.49
C PHE A 65 -2.94 1.49 -5.39
N VAL A 66 -3.76 0.59 -4.83
CA VAL A 66 -3.33 -0.73 -4.42
C VAL A 66 -4.27 -1.78 -5.00
N GLU A 67 -3.68 -2.88 -5.44
CA GLU A 67 -4.42 -4.06 -5.86
C GLU A 67 -4.03 -5.21 -4.95
N VAL A 68 -5.04 -5.95 -4.46
CA VAL A 68 -4.79 -7.08 -3.58
C VAL A 68 -5.51 -8.30 -4.12
N ASP A 69 -4.77 -9.38 -4.25
CA ASP A 69 -5.30 -10.67 -4.64
C ASP A 69 -5.21 -11.64 -3.47
N GLU A 70 -6.11 -12.60 -3.45
CA GLU A 70 -6.09 -13.69 -2.49
C GLU A 70 -5.76 -14.98 -3.20
N ILE A 71 -4.86 -15.77 -2.61
CA ILE A 71 -4.60 -17.14 -3.05
C ILE A 71 -5.56 -18.04 -2.27
N THR A 72 -6.50 -18.64 -2.96
CA THR A 72 -7.53 -19.46 -2.32
C THR A 72 -7.00 -20.85 -1.96
N LEU A 73 -7.79 -21.60 -1.23
CA LEU A 73 -7.43 -22.98 -0.86
C LEU A 73 -7.30 -23.88 -2.10
N GLU A 74 -8.02 -23.55 -3.17
CA GLU A 74 -7.91 -24.28 -4.44
C GLU A 74 -6.75 -23.77 -5.29
N ARG A 75 -5.91 -22.88 -4.74
CA ARG A 75 -4.76 -22.28 -5.42
C ARG A 75 -5.16 -21.40 -6.59
N GLU A 76 -6.36 -20.85 -6.54
CA GLU A 76 -6.79 -19.84 -7.48
C GLU A 76 -6.46 -18.45 -6.95
N ILE A 77 -6.19 -17.52 -7.86
CA ILE A 77 -5.91 -16.14 -7.50
C ILE A 77 -7.16 -15.32 -7.77
N ARG A 78 -7.63 -14.60 -6.75
CA ARG A 78 -8.85 -13.84 -6.84
C ARG A 78 -8.62 -12.42 -6.38
N ARG A 79 -9.00 -11.44 -7.21
CA ARG A 79 -8.91 -10.03 -6.84
C ARG A 79 -9.93 -9.73 -5.76
N ILE A 80 -9.48 -9.22 -4.61
CA ILE A 80 -10.35 -8.88 -3.50
C ILE A 80 -10.38 -7.38 -3.20
N PHE A 81 -9.42 -6.63 -3.73
CA PHE A 81 -9.39 -5.18 -3.51
C PHE A 81 -8.70 -4.50 -4.67
N THR A 82 -9.27 -3.40 -5.13
CA THR A 82 -8.65 -2.48 -6.08
C THR A 82 -9.13 -1.09 -5.71
N GLY A 83 -8.22 -0.19 -5.38
CA GLY A 83 -8.60 1.16 -5.05
C GLY A 83 -7.52 1.92 -4.32
N TRP A 84 -7.90 3.13 -3.89
CA TRP A 84 -6.99 4.01 -3.17
C TRP A 84 -7.05 3.72 -1.68
N MET A 85 -5.88 3.62 -1.06
CA MET A 85 -5.73 3.57 0.39
C MET A 85 -5.14 4.88 0.87
N PHE A 86 -5.53 5.32 2.06
CA PHE A 86 -5.12 6.59 2.63
C PHE A 86 -4.51 6.36 4.00
N ALA A 87 -3.24 6.76 4.16
CA ALA A 87 -2.53 6.50 5.41
C ALA A 87 -3.10 7.31 6.58
N ASP A 88 -3.61 8.51 6.29
CA ASP A 88 -4.20 9.36 7.32
C ASP A 88 -5.65 9.00 7.63
N SER A 89 -6.24 8.09 6.87
CA SER A 89 -7.61 7.61 7.09
C SER A 89 -7.68 6.11 6.79
N PRO A 90 -6.98 5.28 7.55
CA PRO A 90 -6.85 3.86 7.20
C PRO A 90 -8.17 3.11 7.22
N GLY A 91 -9.15 3.57 7.99
CA GLY A 91 -10.45 2.91 8.01
C GLY A 91 -11.33 3.23 6.82
N LEU A 92 -10.94 4.21 6.00
CA LEU A 92 -11.77 4.64 4.88
C LEU A 92 -11.76 3.61 3.74
N ASN A 93 -10.58 3.12 3.39
CA ASN A 93 -10.41 2.14 2.33
C ASN A 93 -9.26 1.22 2.73
N ALA A 94 -9.60 0.04 3.18
CA ALA A 94 -8.60 -0.95 3.57
C ALA A 94 -9.12 -2.32 3.22
N VAL A 95 -8.23 -3.29 3.13
CA VAL A 95 -8.62 -4.66 2.90
C VAL A 95 -9.22 -5.22 4.18
N GLU A 96 -10.44 -5.71 4.08
CA GLU A 96 -11.08 -6.44 5.16
C GLU A 96 -11.31 -7.87 4.69
N HIS A 97 -10.50 -8.76 5.19
CA HIS A 97 -10.58 -10.19 4.90
C HIS A 97 -10.94 -10.90 6.20
N PRO A 98 -11.57 -12.08 6.17
CA PRO A 98 -11.90 -12.77 7.42
C PRO A 98 -10.70 -13.03 8.33
N VAL A 99 -9.50 -13.18 7.77
CA VAL A 99 -8.30 -13.50 8.53
C VAL A 99 -7.32 -12.34 8.57
N TYR A 100 -7.32 -11.47 7.56
CA TYR A 100 -6.28 -10.44 7.43
C TYR A 100 -6.89 -9.07 7.19
N ASP A 101 -6.29 -8.06 7.79
CA ASP A 101 -6.51 -6.65 7.41
C ASP A 101 -5.19 -6.11 6.88
N VAL A 102 -5.26 -5.28 5.85
CA VAL A 102 -4.08 -4.59 5.30
C VAL A 102 -4.45 -3.14 5.05
N TRP A 103 -3.59 -2.24 5.50
CA TRP A 103 -3.81 -0.81 5.25
C TRP A 103 -2.48 -0.12 4.97
N LEU A 104 -2.57 1.04 4.30
CA LEU A 104 -1.40 1.84 3.98
C LEU A 104 -0.94 2.61 5.20
N LYS A 105 0.37 2.64 5.42
CA LYS A 105 0.97 3.34 6.53
C LYS A 105 1.78 4.54 6.09
N ASP A 106 2.51 4.44 4.98
CA ASP A 106 3.42 5.50 4.54
C ASP A 106 3.86 5.27 3.10
N CYS A 107 4.45 6.30 2.51
CA CYS A 107 5.16 6.21 1.23
C CYS A 107 6.59 6.70 1.43
N ARG A 108 7.54 6.05 0.80
CA ARG A 108 8.96 6.40 0.89
C ARG A 108 9.64 6.24 -0.45
N ASP A 109 10.80 6.88 -0.58
CA ASP A 109 11.61 6.72 -1.77
C ASP A 109 12.59 5.57 -1.67
N ASP A 110 12.92 5.13 -0.44
CA ASP A 110 13.86 4.04 -0.24
C ASP A 110 13.36 3.10 0.85
N SER A 111 13.97 1.94 0.91
CA SER A 111 13.62 0.89 1.85
C SER A 111 14.88 0.13 2.22
N SER A 112 14.88 -0.48 3.40
CA SER A 112 15.93 -1.42 3.78
C SER A 112 15.81 -2.74 3.02
N VAL A 113 14.67 -2.98 2.38
CA VAL A 113 14.46 -4.17 1.55
C VAL A 113 15.11 -3.93 0.19
N PRO A 114 15.85 -4.90 -0.37
CA PRO A 114 16.42 -4.71 -1.69
C PRO A 114 15.35 -4.51 -2.76
N PRO A 115 15.61 -3.67 -3.77
CA PRO A 115 14.65 -3.49 -4.85
C PRO A 115 14.46 -4.78 -5.64
N PRO A 116 13.31 -4.92 -6.31
CA PRO A 116 13.07 -6.12 -7.11
C PRO A 116 14.08 -6.24 -8.24
N GLN A 117 14.42 -7.45 -8.56
CA GLN A 117 15.30 -7.77 -9.70
C GLN A 117 14.51 -7.51 -10.97
N GLY A 118 15.00 -6.59 -11.75
CA GLY A 118 14.29 -6.12 -12.93
C GLY A 118 14.50 -6.90 -14.17
#